data_bc74d43fca4a2642eeb0fab57928fd9a
#
_entry.id   bc74d43fca4a2642eeb0fab57928fd9a
#
_cell.length_a   1.000
_cell.length_b   1.000
_cell.length_c   1.000
_cell.angle_alpha   90.00
_cell.angle_beta   90.00
_cell.angle_gamma   90.00
#
_symmetry.space_group_name_H-M   'P 1'
#
loop_
_entity.id
_entity.type
_entity.pdbx_description
1 polymer ?
#
loop_
_entity_poly.entity_id
_entity_poly.type
_entity_poly.pdbx_seq_one_letter_code
_entity_poly.pdbx_strand_id
1 'polypeptide(L)'
;MNFEQYINNDYSPLQVQATVYDVKKVFEELPFTHFPVVDHGKLLGMLAQSDIMHFPKEEKELSEILHFFQHYKAQSETNCLDLMSLFAKNDTDILPIVDEQNYYLGYFEWDDIIRLFYKTPFLEPNAT
;
A
#
# COMPACT_ATOMS: atom_id res chain seq x y z
N MET A 1 11.77 6.38 -15.22
CA MET A 1 12.25 5.08 -14.74
C MET A 1 11.07 4.23 -14.32
N ASN A 2 11.13 2.95 -14.59
CA ASN A 2 10.02 2.03 -14.27
C ASN A 2 10.45 1.09 -13.14
N PHE A 3 9.67 1.04 -12.07
CA PHE A 3 9.96 0.22 -10.90
C PHE A 3 9.17 -1.09 -10.86
N GLU A 4 8.62 -1.52 -11.99
CA GLU A 4 7.78 -2.72 -12.07
C GLU A 4 8.41 -3.94 -11.39
N GLN A 5 9.71 -4.11 -11.54
CA GLN A 5 10.44 -5.27 -10.97
C GLN A 5 10.42 -5.29 -9.44
N TYR A 6 10.07 -4.19 -8.79
CA TYR A 6 10.02 -4.09 -7.33
C TYR A 6 8.60 -4.24 -6.77
N ILE A 7 7.62 -4.49 -7.64
CA ILE A 7 6.25 -4.75 -7.19
C ILE A 7 6.23 -6.07 -6.43
N ASN A 8 5.79 -6.00 -5.17
CA ASN A 8 5.78 -7.15 -4.27
C ASN A 8 4.35 -7.68 -4.13
N ASN A 9 4.20 -9.00 -4.15
CA ASN A 9 2.92 -9.68 -4.00
C ASN A 9 3.00 -10.82 -2.99
N ASP A 10 3.95 -10.76 -2.05
CA ASP A 10 4.12 -11.82 -1.06
C ASP A 10 2.90 -12.00 -0.17
N TYR A 11 2.16 -10.92 0.07
CA TYR A 11 0.92 -10.94 0.84
C TYR A 11 -0.23 -10.49 -0.06
N SER A 12 -1.33 -11.24 -0.04
CA SER A 12 -2.52 -10.91 -0.82
C SER A 12 -3.25 -9.71 -0.21
N PRO A 13 -3.89 -8.87 -1.04
CA PRO A 13 -4.64 -7.74 -0.51
C PRO A 13 -5.87 -8.19 0.27
N LEU A 14 -6.38 -7.31 1.14
CA LEU A 14 -7.60 -7.55 1.87
C LEU A 14 -8.78 -7.41 0.92
N GLN A 15 -9.76 -8.31 1.07
CA GLN A 15 -10.99 -8.25 0.29
C GLN A 15 -12.02 -7.42 1.05
N VAL A 16 -12.77 -6.57 0.35
CA VAL A 16 -13.73 -5.68 1.00
C VAL A 16 -14.86 -6.45 1.70
N GLN A 17 -15.09 -7.71 1.31
CA GLN A 17 -16.08 -8.57 1.94
C GLN A 17 -15.58 -9.25 3.21
N ALA A 18 -14.28 -9.17 3.51
CA ALA A 18 -13.72 -9.78 4.71
C ALA A 18 -14.28 -9.09 5.95
N THR A 19 -14.44 -9.87 7.03
CA THR A 19 -14.91 -9.32 8.30
C THR A 19 -13.76 -8.64 9.05
N VAL A 20 -14.11 -7.73 9.94
CA VAL A 20 -13.13 -7.09 10.82
C VAL A 20 -12.36 -8.16 11.61
N TYR A 21 -13.03 -9.21 12.07
CA TYR A 21 -12.39 -10.30 12.77
C TYR A 21 -11.26 -10.93 11.96
N ASP A 22 -11.55 -11.28 10.69
CA ASP A 22 -10.55 -11.89 9.82
C ASP A 22 -9.39 -10.95 9.53
N VAL A 23 -9.69 -9.67 9.33
CA VAL A 23 -8.68 -8.65 9.02
C VAL A 23 -7.76 -8.41 10.21
N LYS A 24 -8.28 -8.43 11.43
CA LYS A 24 -7.44 -8.33 12.63
C LYS A 24 -6.42 -9.47 12.68
N LYS A 25 -6.85 -10.68 12.34
CA LYS A 25 -5.94 -11.83 12.30
C LYS A 25 -4.87 -11.68 11.24
N VAL A 26 -5.23 -11.16 10.07
CA VAL A 26 -4.25 -10.92 9.01
C VAL A 26 -3.21 -9.90 9.48
N PHE A 27 -3.64 -8.80 10.12
CA PHE A 27 -2.70 -7.80 10.61
C PHE A 27 -1.76 -8.32 11.69
N GLU A 28 -2.16 -9.32 12.44
CA GLU A 28 -1.27 -9.94 13.43
C GLU A 28 -0.03 -10.56 12.77
N GLU A 29 -0.17 -10.98 11.50
CA GLU A 29 0.91 -11.64 10.76
C GLU A 29 1.61 -10.73 9.76
N LEU A 30 1.02 -9.57 9.42
CA LEU A 30 1.60 -8.64 8.47
C LEU A 30 2.68 -7.78 9.12
N PRO A 31 3.83 -7.62 8.45
CA PRO A 31 4.89 -6.74 8.96
C PRO A 31 4.66 -5.26 8.60
N PHE A 32 3.43 -4.86 8.29
CA PHE A 32 3.11 -3.53 7.80
C PHE A 32 2.08 -2.85 8.67
N THR A 33 2.12 -1.52 8.68
CA THR A 33 1.17 -0.69 9.43
C THR A 33 -0.11 -0.41 8.65
N HIS A 34 -0.07 -0.57 7.34
CA HIS A 34 -1.20 -0.35 6.44
C HIS A 34 -1.25 -1.48 5.43
N PHE A 35 -2.44 -1.76 4.91
CA PHE A 35 -2.55 -2.75 3.84
C PHE A 35 -3.69 -2.41 2.89
N PRO A 36 -3.55 -2.77 1.59
CA PRO A 36 -4.56 -2.42 0.59
C PRO A 36 -5.80 -3.28 0.70
N VAL A 37 -6.95 -2.65 0.42
CA VAL A 37 -8.26 -3.30 0.33
C VAL A 37 -8.73 -3.20 -1.10
N VAL A 38 -9.17 -4.31 -1.66
CA VAL A 38 -9.64 -4.40 -3.04
C VAL A 38 -11.05 -4.94 -3.13
N ASP A 39 -11.71 -4.64 -4.25
CA ASP A 39 -13.00 -5.21 -4.62
C ASP A 39 -12.92 -5.60 -6.10
N HIS A 40 -13.12 -6.88 -6.40
CA HIS A 40 -12.99 -7.40 -7.76
C HIS A 40 -11.68 -6.97 -8.43
N GLY A 41 -10.59 -7.00 -7.66
CA GLY A 41 -9.27 -6.66 -8.14
C GLY A 41 -8.95 -5.17 -8.19
N LYS A 42 -9.92 -4.30 -8.00
CA LYS A 42 -9.68 -2.85 -8.00
C LYS A 42 -9.40 -2.34 -6.61
N LEU A 43 -8.46 -1.41 -6.53
CA LEU A 43 -8.08 -0.82 -5.25
C LEU A 43 -9.19 0.11 -4.74
N LEU A 44 -9.65 -0.14 -3.52
CA LEU A 44 -10.60 0.75 -2.84
C LEU A 44 -9.88 1.74 -1.93
N GLY A 45 -8.78 1.33 -1.33
CA GLY A 45 -8.03 2.19 -0.43
C GLY A 45 -7.07 1.40 0.44
N MET A 46 -6.49 2.09 1.41
CA MET A 46 -5.57 1.50 2.36
C MET A 46 -6.20 1.53 3.75
N LEU A 47 -6.02 0.46 4.50
CA LEU A 47 -6.54 0.34 5.86
C LEU A 47 -5.37 0.33 6.84
N ALA A 48 -5.43 1.19 7.86
CA ALA A 48 -4.42 1.25 8.90
C ALA A 48 -4.70 0.21 9.98
N GLN A 49 -3.65 -0.49 10.42
CA GLN A 49 -3.75 -1.44 11.52
C GLN A 49 -4.34 -0.76 12.77
N SER A 50 -3.90 0.46 13.06
CA SER A 50 -4.36 1.20 14.24
C SER A 50 -5.87 1.45 14.24
N ASP A 51 -6.48 1.59 13.06
CA ASP A 51 -7.92 1.82 12.95
C ASP A 51 -8.70 0.53 13.16
N ILE A 52 -8.19 -0.59 12.66
CA ILE A 52 -8.94 -1.85 12.69
C ILE A 52 -8.77 -2.61 13.99
N MET A 53 -7.59 -2.55 14.62
CA MET A 53 -7.31 -3.34 15.82
C MET A 53 -8.15 -2.93 17.01
N HIS A 54 -8.63 -1.69 17.04
CA HIS A 54 -9.48 -1.17 18.11
C HIS A 54 -10.97 -1.13 17.73
N PHE A 55 -11.31 -1.57 16.53
CA PHE A 55 -12.70 -1.54 16.09
C PHE A 55 -13.49 -2.63 16.84
N PRO A 56 -14.60 -2.26 17.54
CA PRO A 56 -15.25 -3.21 18.44
C PRO A 56 -16.19 -4.22 17.78
N LYS A 57 -16.71 -3.92 16.58
CA LYS A 57 -17.72 -4.77 15.94
C LYS A 57 -17.06 -5.70 14.93
N GLU A 58 -16.55 -6.82 15.41
CA GLU A 58 -15.75 -7.74 14.59
C GLU A 58 -16.55 -8.49 13.53
N GLU A 59 -17.87 -8.54 13.65
CA GLU A 59 -18.75 -9.18 12.67
C GLU A 59 -18.99 -8.35 11.40
N LYS A 60 -18.64 -7.07 11.44
CA LYS A 60 -18.83 -6.20 10.27
C LYS A 60 -17.85 -6.53 9.16
N GLU A 61 -18.30 -6.35 7.92
CA GLU A 61 -17.41 -6.43 6.75
C GLU A 61 -16.71 -5.09 6.55
N LEU A 62 -15.57 -5.12 5.88
CA LEU A 62 -14.85 -3.89 5.53
C LEU A 62 -15.72 -2.97 4.68
N SER A 63 -16.63 -3.54 3.88
CA SER A 63 -17.57 -2.76 3.06
C SER A 63 -18.47 -1.83 3.87
N GLU A 64 -18.63 -2.11 5.16
CA GLU A 64 -19.46 -1.30 6.06
C GLU A 64 -18.67 -0.21 6.76
N ILE A 65 -17.34 -0.17 6.60
CA ILE A 65 -16.48 0.80 7.28
C ILE A 65 -15.54 1.53 6.31
N LEU A 66 -16.03 1.80 5.10
CA LEU A 66 -15.23 2.44 4.04
C LEU A 66 -14.64 3.78 4.46
N HIS A 67 -15.26 4.47 5.42
CA HIS A 67 -14.80 5.77 5.88
C HIS A 67 -13.44 5.71 6.60
N PHE A 68 -12.98 4.52 6.99
CA PHE A 68 -11.64 4.37 7.55
C PHE A 68 -10.55 4.29 6.47
N PHE A 69 -10.92 4.05 5.22
CA PHE A 69 -9.92 3.82 4.16
C PHE A 69 -9.22 5.12 3.80
N GLN A 70 -7.90 5.03 3.68
CA GLN A 70 -7.07 6.13 3.22
C GLN A 70 -6.83 5.94 1.72
N HIS A 71 -6.74 7.04 0.97
CA HIS A 71 -6.70 6.99 -0.49
C HIS A 71 -5.37 7.53 -1.00
N TYR A 72 -4.41 6.63 -1.21
CA TYR A 72 -3.16 6.94 -1.86
C TYR A 72 -2.72 5.73 -2.66
N LYS A 73 -2.04 5.97 -3.76
CA LYS A 73 -1.60 4.94 -4.68
C LYS A 73 -0.55 5.51 -5.64
N ALA A 74 0.11 4.61 -6.38
CA ALA A 74 1.05 5.02 -7.41
C ALA A 74 0.99 4.04 -8.58
N GLN A 75 1.74 4.33 -9.63
CA GLN A 75 1.94 3.44 -10.76
C GLN A 75 3.42 3.09 -10.86
N SER A 76 3.74 2.05 -11.61
CA SER A 76 5.14 1.60 -11.73
C SER A 76 6.04 2.66 -12.39
N GLU A 77 5.46 3.58 -13.16
CA GLU A 77 6.19 4.65 -13.84
C GLU A 77 6.34 5.90 -12.99
N THR A 78 5.71 5.95 -11.82
CA THR A 78 5.83 7.10 -10.92
C THR A 78 7.30 7.30 -10.55
N ASN A 79 7.79 8.53 -10.64
CA ASN A 79 9.21 8.80 -10.38
C ASN A 79 9.55 8.63 -8.89
N CYS A 80 10.82 8.42 -8.60
CA CYS A 80 11.29 8.08 -7.27
C CYS A 80 10.97 9.16 -6.23
N LEU A 81 11.10 10.43 -6.59
CA LEU A 81 10.80 11.52 -5.66
C LEU A 81 9.33 11.58 -5.29
N ASP A 82 8.45 11.36 -6.27
CA ASP A 82 7.02 11.32 -6.01
C ASP A 82 6.65 10.10 -5.17
N LEU A 83 7.28 8.95 -5.41
CA LEU A 83 7.07 7.77 -4.56
C LEU A 83 7.46 8.06 -3.12
N MET A 84 8.62 8.65 -2.89
CA MET A 84 9.09 8.99 -1.54
C MET A 84 8.14 9.98 -0.87
N SER A 85 7.64 10.95 -1.61
CA SER A 85 6.68 11.92 -1.11
C SER A 85 5.38 11.25 -0.65
N LEU A 86 4.88 10.28 -1.42
CA LEU A 86 3.68 9.54 -1.06
C LEU A 86 3.87 8.74 0.22
N PHE A 87 5.03 8.09 0.38
CA PHE A 87 5.34 7.38 1.62
C PHE A 87 5.35 8.31 2.82
N ALA A 88 6.05 9.44 2.69
CA ALA A 88 6.21 10.38 3.80
C ALA A 88 4.88 11.05 4.16
N LYS A 89 4.15 11.49 3.15
CA LYS A 89 2.88 12.21 3.34
C LYS A 89 1.84 11.35 4.06
N ASN A 90 1.84 10.05 3.80
CA ASN A 90 0.83 9.14 4.32
C ASN A 90 1.32 8.32 5.51
N ASP A 91 2.55 8.55 5.93
CA ASP A 91 3.15 7.85 7.09
C ASP A 91 2.95 6.34 6.99
N THR A 92 3.23 5.79 5.83
CA THR A 92 3.02 4.39 5.51
C THR A 92 4.35 3.72 5.17
N ASP A 93 4.44 2.41 5.41
CA ASP A 93 5.61 1.61 5.06
C ASP A 93 5.44 0.85 3.74
N ILE A 94 4.23 0.84 3.19
CA ILE A 94 3.97 0.28 1.86
C ILE A 94 3.09 1.21 1.05
N LEU A 95 3.18 1.08 -0.29
CA LEU A 95 2.46 1.94 -1.22
C LEU A 95 1.81 1.05 -2.28
N PRO A 96 0.48 1.08 -2.43
CA PRO A 96 -0.20 0.25 -3.41
C PRO A 96 0.06 0.74 -4.82
N ILE A 97 0.27 -0.21 -5.73
CA ILE A 97 0.55 0.07 -7.14
C ILE A 97 -0.63 -0.42 -7.96
N VAL A 98 -1.12 0.44 -8.83
CA VAL A 98 -2.25 0.15 -9.70
C VAL A 98 -1.90 0.40 -11.16
N ASP A 99 -2.69 -0.19 -12.06
CA ASP A 99 -2.62 0.14 -13.49
C ASP A 99 -3.55 1.32 -13.82
N GLU A 100 -3.67 1.63 -15.10
CA GLU A 100 -4.47 2.77 -15.55
C GLU A 100 -5.96 2.62 -15.26
N GLN A 101 -6.44 1.39 -15.10
CA GLN A 101 -7.85 1.10 -14.78
C GLN A 101 -8.08 0.89 -13.28
N ASN A 102 -7.08 1.22 -12.46
CA ASN A 102 -7.14 1.07 -11.00
C ASN A 102 -7.12 -0.39 -10.51
N TYR A 103 -6.71 -1.33 -11.36
CA TYR A 103 -6.49 -2.70 -10.91
C TYR A 103 -5.22 -2.77 -10.06
N TYR A 104 -5.32 -3.43 -8.92
CA TYR A 104 -4.22 -3.57 -7.97
C TYR A 104 -3.19 -4.55 -8.51
N LEU A 105 -1.94 -4.12 -8.57
CA LEU A 105 -0.83 -4.93 -9.08
C LEU A 105 0.07 -5.48 -7.98
N GLY A 106 0.05 -4.88 -6.81
CA GLY A 106 0.93 -5.21 -5.71
C GLY A 106 1.33 -3.96 -4.97
N TYR A 107 2.44 -4.00 -4.24
CA TYR A 107 2.86 -2.85 -3.45
C TYR A 107 4.37 -2.67 -3.52
N PHE A 108 4.82 -1.43 -3.29
CA PHE A 108 6.22 -1.12 -3.02
C PHE A 108 6.42 -1.01 -1.53
N GLU A 109 7.55 -1.53 -1.04
CA GLU A 109 7.97 -1.35 0.35
C GLU A 109 8.90 -0.14 0.44
N TRP A 110 8.77 0.62 1.52
CA TRP A 110 9.62 1.78 1.76
C TRP A 110 11.11 1.44 1.68
N ASP A 111 11.50 0.31 2.29
CA ASP A 111 12.90 -0.08 2.33
C ASP A 111 13.49 -0.27 0.93
N ASP A 112 12.71 -0.81 0.00
CA ASP A 112 13.17 -1.00 -1.38
C ASP A 112 13.34 0.34 -2.09
N ILE A 113 12.39 1.24 -1.90
CA ILE A 113 12.40 2.54 -2.60
C ILE A 113 13.53 3.42 -2.07
N ILE A 114 13.72 3.48 -0.76
CA ILE A 114 14.80 4.29 -0.19
C ILE A 114 16.17 3.76 -0.58
N ARG A 115 16.31 2.44 -0.68
CA ARG A 115 17.56 1.82 -1.11
C ARG A 115 17.87 2.16 -2.57
N LEU A 116 16.85 2.13 -3.43
CA LEU A 116 16.98 2.53 -4.82
C LEU A 116 17.33 4.01 -4.96
N PHE A 117 16.71 4.85 -4.13
CA PHE A 117 16.99 6.27 -4.13
C PHE A 117 18.48 6.55 -3.92
N TYR A 118 19.10 5.87 -2.96
CA TYR A 118 20.51 6.05 -2.66
C TYR A 118 21.46 5.43 -3.69
N LYS A 119 20.96 4.54 -4.55
CA LYS A 119 21.77 3.89 -5.57
C LYS A 119 21.60 4.48 -6.97
N THR A 120 20.65 5.39 -7.15
CA THR A 120 20.30 5.93 -8.44
C THR A 120 21.22 7.09 -8.79
N PRO A 121 21.87 7.08 -9.97
CA PRO A 121 22.84 8.11 -10.34
C PRO A 121 22.31 9.54 -10.32
N PHE A 122 21.00 9.75 -10.57
CA PHE A 122 20.45 11.10 -10.58
C PHE A 122 20.50 11.78 -9.20
N LEU A 123 20.82 11.04 -8.15
CA LEU A 123 20.99 11.61 -6.81
C LEU A 123 22.37 12.21 -6.60
N GLU A 124 23.31 11.92 -7.48
CA GLU A 124 24.65 12.44 -7.39
C GLU A 124 24.69 13.87 -7.97
N PRO A 125 25.31 14.82 -7.29
CA PRO A 125 25.35 16.21 -7.77
C PRO A 125 25.87 16.35 -9.20
N ASN A 126 26.72 15.45 -9.63
CA ASN A 126 27.35 15.49 -10.96
C ASN A 126 26.84 14.40 -11.90
N ALA A 127 25.70 13.82 -11.60
CA ALA A 127 25.09 12.77 -12.41
C ALA A 127 24.46 13.40 -13.65
N THR A 128 25.24 13.59 -14.67
CA THR A 128 24.76 14.17 -15.93
C THR A 128 25.19 13.33 -17.10
#